data_ae4e4fa6f4edff0505f2195ea51df35d
#
_entry.id   ae4e4fa6f4edff0505f2195ea51df35d
#
_cell.length_a   1.000
_cell.length_b   1.000
_cell.length_c   1.000
_cell.angle_alpha   90.00
_cell.angle_beta   90.00
_cell.angle_gamma   90.00
#
_symmetry.space_group_name_H-M   'P 1'
#
loop_
_entity.id
_entity.type
_entity.pdbx_description
1 polymer ?
#
loop_
_entity_poly.entity_id
_entity_poly.type
_entity_poly.pdbx_seq_one_letter_code
_entity_poly.pdbx_strand_id
1 'polypeptide(L)'
;MKTVGVVAGCVLVLTGGGAAWAYWHLDHNIRGVDIDSALGDDRPPKPAPATPEPSATAPPAGALNILVLGSDSRSGSENSALGGGHSEGARSDTAMVVHLNAGRSAATVVSIPRDTLVERPACPTSSGGSTQAAYGAMFNSAYSVGGPVCAVKTVEKLTGVRMDHYLEIDFSGFASVVDALGGVDLTTTEDIDDDLSHLRLDAGHHHLDGKQALAFARTRHGVGDGSDLGRIKLQQQLVKALVEEVSGSGLLTDPARLYGVADALTGSLTTDTGLDSLGELQDLAGSLKGLSADEVKTVMMPVLPAPSDPNRVVADQPEAGKLWASLR
;
A
#
# COMPACT_ATOMS: atom_id res chain seq x y z
N MET A 1 46.36 15.73 24.66
CA MET A 1 45.61 16.40 23.59
C MET A 1 45.56 15.61 22.25
N LYS A 2 46.66 14.93 21.83
CA LYS A 2 46.66 14.18 20.55
C LYS A 2 45.77 12.93 20.57
N THR A 3 45.63 12.22 21.67
CA THR A 3 44.78 11.03 21.82
C THR A 3 43.27 11.33 21.77
N VAL A 4 42.83 12.47 22.33
CA VAL A 4 41.42 12.90 22.30
C VAL A 4 41.00 13.26 20.85
N GLY A 5 41.88 13.91 20.09
CA GLY A 5 41.60 14.23 18.69
C GLY A 5 41.49 12.99 17.81
N VAL A 6 42.30 11.94 18.05
CA VAL A 6 42.22 10.68 17.29
C VAL A 6 40.96 9.91 17.64
N VAL A 7 40.58 9.83 18.91
CA VAL A 7 39.34 9.16 19.35
C VAL A 7 38.11 9.89 18.78
N ALA A 8 38.07 11.22 18.86
CA ALA A 8 36.99 12.02 18.28
C ALA A 8 36.92 11.87 16.74
N GLY A 9 38.07 11.84 16.06
CA GLY A 9 38.15 11.59 14.63
C GLY A 9 37.65 10.18 14.26
N CYS A 10 38.04 9.14 15.00
CA CYS A 10 37.57 7.78 14.78
C CYS A 10 36.04 7.65 15.02
N VAL A 11 35.51 8.28 16.05
CA VAL A 11 34.07 8.30 16.34
C VAL A 11 33.33 8.99 15.23
N LEU A 12 33.77 10.13 14.72
CA LEU A 12 33.16 10.84 13.58
C LEU A 12 33.21 10.03 12.28
N VAL A 13 34.33 9.35 12.02
CA VAL A 13 34.43 8.46 10.83
C VAL A 13 33.53 7.23 10.96
N LEU A 14 33.46 6.63 12.14
CA LEU A 14 32.61 5.46 12.38
C LEU A 14 31.10 5.82 12.33
N THR A 15 30.73 6.95 12.94
CA THR A 15 29.32 7.39 12.90
C THR A 15 28.92 7.92 11.53
N GLY A 16 29.77 8.69 10.85
CA GLY A 16 29.53 9.18 9.49
C GLY A 16 29.54 8.04 8.46
N GLY A 17 30.50 7.12 8.57
CA GLY A 17 30.56 5.92 7.70
C GLY A 17 29.39 4.97 7.93
N GLY A 18 28.97 4.78 9.18
CA GLY A 18 27.78 3.97 9.50
C GLY A 18 26.49 4.56 8.97
N ALA A 19 26.28 5.88 9.09
CA ALA A 19 25.10 6.55 8.56
C ALA A 19 25.07 6.52 7.02
N ALA A 20 26.20 6.74 6.36
CA ALA A 20 26.30 6.67 4.90
C ALA A 20 26.05 5.24 4.39
N TRP A 21 26.56 4.23 5.09
CA TRP A 21 26.30 2.83 4.76
C TRP A 21 24.82 2.49 4.95
N ALA A 22 24.21 2.91 6.05
CA ALA A 22 22.80 2.67 6.33
C ALA A 22 21.90 3.31 5.26
N TYR A 23 22.18 4.57 4.89
CA TYR A 23 21.46 5.24 3.81
C TYR A 23 21.59 4.49 2.48
N TRP A 24 22.82 4.15 2.10
CA TRP A 24 23.08 3.38 0.87
C TRP A 24 22.38 2.03 0.86
N HIS A 25 22.40 1.31 1.99
CA HIS A 25 21.75 0.01 2.16
C HIS A 25 20.23 0.13 1.96
N LEU A 26 19.57 1.05 2.65
CA LEU A 26 18.13 1.28 2.55
C LEU A 26 17.71 1.70 1.13
N ASP A 27 18.47 2.58 0.51
CA ASP A 27 18.22 3.09 -0.84
C ASP A 27 18.30 1.97 -1.89
N HIS A 28 19.28 1.07 -1.77
CA HIS A 28 19.45 -0.04 -2.71
C HIS A 28 18.50 -1.22 -2.52
N ASN A 29 17.75 -1.24 -1.42
CA ASN A 29 16.72 -2.26 -1.19
C ASN A 29 15.45 -1.99 -2.03
N ILE A 30 15.18 -0.73 -2.35
CA ILE A 30 13.94 -0.31 -3.02
C ILE A 30 13.94 -0.78 -4.48
N ARG A 31 12.82 -1.35 -4.93
CA ARG A 31 12.65 -1.81 -6.30
C ARG A 31 11.72 -0.89 -7.07
N GLY A 32 12.26 -0.17 -8.05
CA GLY A 32 11.49 0.70 -8.94
C GLY A 32 10.92 -0.02 -10.16
N VAL A 33 9.70 0.32 -10.55
CA VAL A 33 9.05 -0.11 -11.80
C VAL A 33 8.67 1.14 -12.59
N ASP A 34 9.13 1.24 -13.83
CA ASP A 34 8.82 2.38 -14.69
C ASP A 34 7.39 2.30 -15.24
N ILE A 35 6.44 2.82 -14.46
CA ILE A 35 5.01 2.86 -14.81
C ILE A 35 4.74 3.96 -15.85
N ASP A 36 5.33 5.13 -15.66
CA ASP A 36 5.04 6.31 -16.49
C ASP A 36 5.49 6.12 -17.94
N SER A 37 6.73 5.67 -18.17
CA SER A 37 7.20 5.38 -19.52
C SER A 37 6.46 4.22 -20.17
N ALA A 38 6.09 3.19 -19.39
CA ALA A 38 5.37 2.03 -19.90
C ALA A 38 3.94 2.37 -20.35
N LEU A 39 3.25 3.28 -19.66
CA LEU A 39 1.89 3.70 -19.99
C LEU A 39 1.84 4.92 -20.93
N GLY A 40 2.88 5.75 -20.94
CA GLY A 40 2.95 6.97 -21.76
C GLY A 40 1.78 7.92 -21.51
N ASP A 41 1.28 8.52 -22.60
CA ASP A 41 0.20 9.53 -22.54
C ASP A 41 -1.22 8.94 -22.48
N ASP A 42 -1.37 7.62 -22.64
CA ASP A 42 -2.68 6.93 -22.59
C ASP A 42 -3.14 6.71 -21.13
N ARG A 43 -3.26 7.82 -20.39
CA ARG A 43 -3.65 7.87 -18.99
C ARG A 43 -4.63 9.01 -18.71
N PRO A 44 -5.42 8.96 -17.63
CA PRO A 44 -6.23 10.10 -17.21
C PRO A 44 -5.37 11.36 -17.00
N PRO A 45 -5.91 12.56 -17.26
CA PRO A 45 -5.16 13.80 -17.07
C PRO A 45 -4.79 13.99 -15.59
N LYS A 46 -3.60 14.55 -15.33
CA LYS A 46 -3.24 14.99 -13.97
C LYS A 46 -4.15 16.14 -13.56
N PRO A 47 -4.60 16.20 -12.30
CA PRO A 47 -5.24 17.39 -11.78
C PRO A 47 -4.35 18.62 -12.02
N ALA A 48 -4.95 19.76 -12.41
CA ALA A 48 -4.20 20.98 -12.56
C ALA A 48 -3.58 21.35 -11.20
N PRO A 49 -2.29 21.80 -11.17
CA PRO A 49 -1.69 22.28 -9.93
C PRO A 49 -2.56 23.42 -9.38
N ALA A 50 -2.82 23.38 -8.06
CA ALA A 50 -3.54 24.45 -7.40
C ALA A 50 -2.82 25.79 -7.68
N THR A 51 -3.55 26.80 -8.13
CA THR A 51 -2.99 28.13 -8.38
C THR A 51 -2.47 28.66 -7.03
N PRO A 52 -1.17 29.04 -6.90
CA PRO A 52 -0.65 29.52 -5.63
C PRO A 52 -1.39 30.79 -5.21
N GLU A 53 -1.93 30.82 -4.01
CA GLU A 53 -2.38 32.06 -3.38
C GLU A 53 -1.15 32.96 -3.13
N PRO A 54 -1.24 34.27 -3.36
CA PRO A 54 -0.08 35.18 -3.28
C PRO A 54 0.58 35.29 -1.89
N SER A 55 0.01 34.65 -0.87
CA SER A 55 0.44 34.74 0.53
C SER A 55 1.11 33.46 1.10
N ALA A 56 1.28 32.38 0.32
CA ALA A 56 1.86 31.15 0.82
C ALA A 56 3.39 31.14 0.66
N THR A 57 4.10 30.86 1.74
CA THR A 57 5.58 30.77 1.77
C THR A 57 6.13 29.58 0.98
N ALA A 58 5.29 28.60 0.61
CA ALA A 58 5.54 27.52 -0.33
C ALA A 58 4.25 27.17 -1.06
N PRO A 59 4.31 26.73 -2.34
CA PRO A 59 3.11 26.26 -3.03
C PRO A 59 2.53 25.06 -2.26
N PRO A 60 1.21 24.99 -2.05
CA PRO A 60 0.59 23.83 -1.44
C PRO A 60 0.88 22.60 -2.32
N ALA A 61 1.29 21.49 -1.69
CA ALA A 61 1.44 20.23 -2.41
C ALA A 61 0.11 19.88 -3.08
N GLY A 62 0.14 19.53 -4.37
CA GLY A 62 -1.05 19.06 -5.11
C GLY A 62 -1.63 17.78 -4.49
N ALA A 63 -2.86 17.44 -4.79
CA ALA A 63 -3.42 16.15 -4.42
C ALA A 63 -2.59 15.01 -5.04
N LEU A 64 -2.50 13.85 -4.35
CA LEU A 64 -1.84 12.65 -4.86
C LEU A 64 -2.77 11.44 -4.77
N ASN A 65 -2.71 10.59 -5.78
CA ASN A 65 -3.37 9.30 -5.80
C ASN A 65 -2.32 8.20 -5.87
N ILE A 66 -2.29 7.33 -4.88
CA ILE A 66 -1.32 6.26 -4.75
C ILE A 66 -2.08 4.92 -4.83
N LEU A 67 -1.74 4.08 -5.80
CA LEU A 67 -2.23 2.71 -5.83
C LEU A 67 -1.36 1.86 -4.90
N VAL A 68 -1.96 1.29 -3.87
CA VAL A 68 -1.31 0.37 -2.94
C VAL A 68 -1.83 -1.05 -3.19
N LEU A 69 -0.92 -1.97 -3.49
CA LEU A 69 -1.23 -3.39 -3.65
C LEU A 69 -0.57 -4.24 -2.57
N GLY A 70 -1.36 -5.16 -2.01
CA GLY A 70 -0.84 -6.29 -1.24
C GLY A 70 -0.66 -7.49 -2.16
N SER A 71 0.56 -7.92 -2.37
CA SER A 71 0.90 -8.99 -3.30
C SER A 71 1.13 -10.32 -2.57
N ASP A 72 0.49 -11.38 -3.08
CA ASP A 72 0.82 -12.77 -2.73
C ASP A 72 2.03 -13.22 -3.57
N SER A 73 3.11 -12.45 -3.51
CA SER A 73 4.36 -12.82 -4.19
C SER A 73 4.95 -14.06 -3.53
N ARG A 74 5.00 -15.17 -4.28
CA ARG A 74 5.41 -16.50 -3.80
C ARG A 74 6.90 -16.76 -3.97
N SER A 75 7.68 -15.78 -4.32
CA SER A 75 9.12 -15.87 -4.41
C SER A 75 9.74 -15.82 -3.01
N GLY A 76 10.20 -16.96 -2.52
CA GLY A 76 10.92 -17.11 -1.25
C GLY A 76 10.31 -18.18 -0.33
N SER A 77 11.18 -18.83 0.46
CA SER A 77 10.80 -19.88 1.42
C SER A 77 9.89 -19.38 2.55
N GLU A 78 9.99 -18.10 2.91
CA GLU A 78 9.22 -17.48 3.98
C GLU A 78 7.76 -17.23 3.57
N ASN A 79 7.50 -16.78 2.35
CA ASN A 79 6.15 -16.63 1.81
C ASN A 79 5.41 -17.97 1.68
N SER A 80 6.13 -19.06 1.42
CA SER A 80 5.56 -20.42 1.37
C SER A 80 5.06 -20.87 2.74
N ALA A 81 5.75 -20.49 3.82
CA ALA A 81 5.37 -20.83 5.20
C ALA A 81 4.14 -20.04 5.70
N LEU A 82 3.85 -18.88 5.09
CA LEU A 82 2.71 -18.01 5.42
C LEU A 82 1.42 -18.36 4.64
N GLY A 83 1.36 -19.54 4.02
CA GLY A 83 0.16 -20.06 3.36
C GLY A 83 0.08 -19.78 1.85
N GLY A 84 1.21 -19.50 1.20
CA GLY A 84 1.32 -19.46 -0.26
C GLY A 84 1.16 -20.86 -0.86
N GLY A 85 -0.01 -21.17 -1.43
CA GLY A 85 -0.25 -22.44 -2.13
C GLY A 85 0.46 -22.51 -3.52
N HIS A 86 0.55 -23.70 -4.08
CA HIS A 86 1.30 -24.05 -5.32
C HIS A 86 0.68 -23.55 -6.65
N SER A 87 0.06 -22.37 -6.75
CA SER A 87 -0.41 -21.85 -8.04
C SER A 87 0.58 -20.83 -8.62
N GLU A 88 0.93 -21.00 -9.88
CA GLU A 88 1.81 -20.09 -10.62
C GLU A 88 1.16 -18.70 -10.76
N GLY A 89 1.92 -17.65 -10.49
CA GLY A 89 1.58 -16.24 -10.66
C GLY A 89 1.23 -15.52 -9.35
N ALA A 90 1.89 -14.40 -9.11
CA ALA A 90 1.55 -13.47 -8.04
C ALA A 90 0.15 -12.88 -8.28
N ARG A 91 -0.65 -12.73 -7.23
CA ARG A 91 -1.99 -12.09 -7.28
C ARG A 91 -2.02 -10.93 -6.30
N SER A 92 -2.68 -9.87 -6.70
CA SER A 92 -3.02 -8.80 -5.77
C SER A 92 -4.28 -9.20 -5.00
N ASP A 93 -4.11 -9.57 -3.73
CA ASP A 93 -5.24 -9.90 -2.86
C ASP A 93 -5.85 -8.68 -2.17
N THR A 94 -5.12 -7.59 -2.13
CA THR A 94 -5.55 -6.29 -1.60
C THR A 94 -5.22 -5.19 -2.59
N ALA A 95 -6.19 -4.35 -2.89
CA ALA A 95 -6.00 -3.16 -3.72
C ALA A 95 -6.68 -1.95 -3.07
N MET A 96 -5.91 -0.91 -2.85
CA MET A 96 -6.38 0.34 -2.26
C MET A 96 -5.86 1.52 -3.07
N VAL A 97 -6.71 2.51 -3.29
CA VAL A 97 -6.29 3.83 -3.78
C VAL A 97 -6.27 4.77 -2.58
N VAL A 98 -5.09 5.28 -2.26
CA VAL A 98 -4.88 6.28 -1.22
C VAL A 98 -4.86 7.65 -1.89
N HIS A 99 -5.90 8.43 -1.65
CA HIS A 99 -5.98 9.81 -2.08
C HIS A 99 -5.54 10.72 -0.94
N LEU A 100 -4.51 11.51 -1.17
CA LEU A 100 -4.04 12.55 -0.26
C LEU A 100 -4.53 13.90 -0.81
N ASN A 101 -5.28 14.65 -0.01
CA ASN A 101 -5.76 15.98 -0.43
C ASN A 101 -4.59 16.95 -0.68
N ALA A 102 -4.87 18.04 -1.39
CA ALA A 102 -3.93 19.14 -1.49
C ALA A 102 -3.59 19.66 -0.08
N GLY A 103 -2.28 19.78 0.21
CA GLY A 103 -1.79 20.17 1.55
C GLY A 103 -1.61 19.02 2.54
N ARG A 104 -1.94 17.77 2.18
CA ARG A 104 -1.68 16.56 2.99
C ARG A 104 -2.32 16.53 4.38
N SER A 105 -3.42 17.25 4.58
CA SER A 105 -4.12 17.33 5.87
C SER A 105 -5.20 16.26 6.06
N ALA A 106 -5.53 15.52 5.02
CA ALA A 106 -6.49 14.42 5.07
C ALA A 106 -6.19 13.37 4.00
N ALA A 107 -6.54 12.12 4.29
CA ALA A 107 -6.43 11.01 3.36
C ALA A 107 -7.77 10.28 3.20
N THR A 108 -8.04 9.81 1.99
CA THR A 108 -9.15 8.87 1.73
C THR A 108 -8.57 7.58 1.15
N VAL A 109 -8.77 6.47 1.85
CA VAL A 109 -8.34 5.14 1.41
C VAL A 109 -9.55 4.42 0.84
N VAL A 110 -9.54 4.17 -0.47
CA VAL A 110 -10.61 3.46 -1.17
C VAL A 110 -10.19 2.05 -1.48
N SER A 111 -10.83 1.06 -0.85
CA SER A 111 -10.59 -0.35 -1.14
C SER A 111 -11.35 -0.77 -2.39
N ILE A 112 -10.67 -1.45 -3.32
CA ILE A 112 -11.27 -2.06 -4.52
C ILE A 112 -11.38 -3.56 -4.26
N PRO A 113 -12.60 -4.15 -4.24
CA PRO A 113 -12.74 -5.59 -4.08
C PRO A 113 -12.03 -6.34 -5.22
N ARG A 114 -11.18 -7.31 -4.87
CA ARG A 114 -10.35 -8.04 -5.84
C ARG A 114 -11.15 -8.81 -6.88
N ASP A 115 -12.37 -9.20 -6.52
CA ASP A 115 -13.30 -9.98 -7.35
C ASP A 115 -14.24 -9.07 -8.20
N THR A 116 -13.93 -7.75 -8.24
CA THR A 116 -14.66 -6.81 -9.11
C THR A 116 -14.42 -7.17 -10.57
N LEU A 117 -15.51 -7.34 -11.32
CA LEU A 117 -15.45 -7.50 -12.77
C LEU A 117 -15.20 -6.15 -13.42
N VAL A 118 -14.12 -6.08 -14.20
CA VAL A 118 -13.63 -4.85 -14.83
C VAL A 118 -13.36 -5.05 -16.31
N GLU A 119 -13.25 -3.95 -17.05
CA GLU A 119 -12.57 -3.92 -18.33
C GLU A 119 -11.07 -3.83 -18.08
N ARG A 120 -10.32 -4.92 -18.28
CA ARG A 120 -8.86 -4.91 -18.26
C ARG A 120 -8.36 -4.50 -19.64
N PRO A 121 -7.73 -3.33 -19.79
CA PRO A 121 -7.21 -2.88 -21.07
C PRO A 121 -6.05 -3.77 -21.55
N ALA A 122 -5.67 -3.60 -22.80
CA ALA A 122 -4.40 -4.12 -23.29
C ALA A 122 -3.25 -3.43 -22.56
N CYS A 123 -2.33 -4.23 -22.01
CA CYS A 123 -1.24 -3.73 -21.16
C CYS A 123 0.10 -4.00 -21.83
N PRO A 124 1.08 -3.08 -21.75
CA PRO A 124 2.45 -3.34 -22.18
C PRO A 124 3.05 -4.55 -21.46
N THR A 125 3.92 -5.30 -22.12
CA THR A 125 4.67 -6.41 -21.53
C THR A 125 6.16 -6.09 -21.49
N SER A 126 6.87 -6.61 -20.50
CA SER A 126 8.33 -6.42 -20.35
C SER A 126 9.15 -6.99 -21.52
N SER A 127 8.58 -7.94 -22.27
CA SER A 127 9.21 -8.53 -23.47
C SER A 127 9.01 -7.70 -24.75
N GLY A 128 8.34 -6.55 -24.64
CA GLY A 128 7.90 -5.76 -25.78
C GLY A 128 6.65 -6.38 -26.44
N GLY A 129 5.58 -5.62 -26.54
CA GLY A 129 4.29 -6.07 -27.03
C GLY A 129 3.17 -5.68 -26.06
N SER A 130 2.01 -6.31 -26.21
CA SER A 130 0.85 -6.00 -25.38
C SER A 130 0.03 -7.24 -25.09
N THR A 131 -0.55 -7.34 -23.89
CA THR A 131 -1.56 -8.34 -23.57
C THR A 131 -2.85 -8.03 -24.31
N GLN A 132 -3.73 -9.01 -24.46
CA GLN A 132 -5.06 -8.73 -24.99
C GLN A 132 -5.93 -8.05 -23.92
N ALA A 133 -6.79 -7.11 -24.37
CA ALA A 133 -7.84 -6.56 -23.53
C ALA A 133 -8.86 -7.64 -23.16
N ALA A 134 -9.48 -7.54 -21.98
CA ALA A 134 -10.50 -8.48 -21.54
C ALA A 134 -11.65 -7.73 -20.84
N TYR A 135 -12.88 -8.09 -21.20
CA TYR A 135 -14.08 -7.55 -20.57
C TYR A 135 -14.60 -8.53 -19.52
N GLY A 136 -15.09 -8.02 -18.41
CA GLY A 136 -15.57 -8.85 -17.31
C GLY A 136 -14.48 -9.71 -16.68
N ALA A 137 -13.22 -9.27 -16.73
CA ALA A 137 -12.11 -9.90 -16.04
C ALA A 137 -12.14 -9.52 -14.57
N MET A 138 -11.73 -10.43 -13.69
CA MET A 138 -11.53 -10.06 -12.27
C MET A 138 -10.39 -9.06 -12.14
N PHE A 139 -10.55 -8.05 -11.31
CA PHE A 139 -9.54 -7.02 -11.09
C PHE A 139 -8.17 -7.61 -10.70
N ASN A 140 -8.15 -8.59 -9.78
CA ASN A 140 -6.91 -9.24 -9.33
C ASN A 140 -6.14 -9.94 -10.46
N SER A 141 -6.80 -10.29 -11.57
CA SER A 141 -6.14 -10.89 -12.73
C SER A 141 -5.27 -9.91 -13.51
N ALA A 142 -5.47 -8.60 -13.36
CA ALA A 142 -4.68 -7.60 -14.06
C ALA A 142 -3.20 -7.69 -13.66
N TYR A 143 -2.94 -7.88 -12.36
CA TYR A 143 -1.58 -8.04 -11.86
C TYR A 143 -0.91 -9.33 -12.39
N SER A 144 -1.60 -10.47 -12.35
CA SER A 144 -1.03 -11.74 -12.85
C SER A 144 -0.77 -11.77 -14.35
N VAL A 145 -1.49 -10.95 -15.13
CA VAL A 145 -1.38 -10.90 -16.61
C VAL A 145 -0.28 -9.94 -17.08
N GLY A 146 -0.11 -8.81 -16.43
CA GLY A 146 0.83 -7.76 -16.88
C GLY A 146 1.51 -7.00 -15.75
N GLY A 147 1.52 -7.55 -14.54
CA GLY A 147 2.23 -6.98 -13.38
C GLY A 147 1.70 -5.62 -12.94
N PRO A 148 2.56 -4.84 -12.27
CA PRO A 148 2.25 -3.50 -11.76
C PRO A 148 1.65 -2.56 -12.82
N VAL A 149 2.26 -2.50 -13.99
CA VAL A 149 1.83 -1.63 -15.09
C VAL A 149 0.38 -1.90 -15.50
N CYS A 150 0.01 -3.19 -15.59
CA CYS A 150 -1.35 -3.57 -15.94
C CYS A 150 -2.35 -3.31 -14.81
N ALA A 151 -1.96 -3.48 -13.56
CA ALA A 151 -2.77 -3.14 -12.41
C ALA A 151 -3.08 -1.64 -12.38
N VAL A 152 -2.08 -0.77 -12.53
CA VAL A 152 -2.26 0.68 -12.61
C VAL A 152 -3.18 1.05 -13.78
N LYS A 153 -2.90 0.56 -14.99
CA LYS A 153 -3.73 0.86 -16.17
C LYS A 153 -5.19 0.44 -15.98
N THR A 154 -5.40 -0.70 -15.32
CA THR A 154 -6.75 -1.21 -15.04
C THR A 154 -7.49 -0.37 -14.00
N VAL A 155 -6.79 0.08 -12.93
CA VAL A 155 -7.37 1.00 -11.95
C VAL A 155 -7.72 2.33 -12.59
N GLU A 156 -6.82 2.91 -13.37
CA GLU A 156 -7.06 4.18 -14.08
C GLU A 156 -8.24 4.08 -15.05
N LYS A 157 -8.38 2.93 -15.76
CA LYS A 157 -9.54 2.68 -16.62
C LYS A 157 -10.85 2.55 -15.84
N LEU A 158 -10.82 1.86 -14.68
CA LEU A 158 -11.98 1.66 -13.82
C LEU A 158 -12.46 2.97 -13.19
N THR A 159 -11.52 3.80 -12.72
CA THR A 159 -11.80 4.96 -11.87
C THR A 159 -11.85 6.29 -12.63
N GLY A 160 -11.16 6.36 -13.77
CA GLY A 160 -10.88 7.62 -14.47
C GLY A 160 -10.02 8.59 -13.65
N VAL A 161 -9.32 8.09 -12.62
CA VAL A 161 -8.39 8.83 -11.76
C VAL A 161 -6.98 8.40 -12.11
N ARG A 162 -6.07 9.36 -12.34
CA ARG A 162 -4.66 9.07 -12.56
C ARG A 162 -4.00 8.65 -11.25
N MET A 163 -3.23 7.57 -11.27
CA MET A 163 -2.37 7.18 -10.17
C MET A 163 -1.03 7.91 -10.32
N ASP A 164 -0.69 8.73 -9.35
CA ASP A 164 0.59 9.44 -9.33
C ASP A 164 1.73 8.52 -8.92
N HIS A 165 1.44 7.58 -7.98
CA HIS A 165 2.41 6.61 -7.48
C HIS A 165 1.81 5.21 -7.38
N TYR A 166 2.72 4.25 -7.34
CA TYR A 166 2.44 2.84 -7.11
C TYR A 166 3.30 2.32 -5.96
N LEU A 167 2.67 1.62 -5.03
CA LEU A 167 3.33 0.92 -3.93
C LEU A 167 2.83 -0.51 -3.86
N GLU A 168 3.74 -1.46 -3.74
CA GLU A 168 3.42 -2.87 -3.52
C GLU A 168 4.24 -3.38 -2.35
N ILE A 169 3.57 -4.11 -1.46
CA ILE A 169 4.22 -4.82 -0.36
C ILE A 169 3.80 -6.29 -0.41
N ASP A 170 4.74 -7.19 -0.25
CA ASP A 170 4.44 -8.61 -0.14
C ASP A 170 4.06 -9.00 1.29
N PHE A 171 3.51 -10.20 1.47
CA PHE A 171 3.00 -10.64 2.76
C PHE A 171 4.08 -10.78 3.84
N SER A 172 5.27 -11.27 3.47
CA SER A 172 6.39 -11.38 4.42
C SER A 172 6.90 -10.01 4.83
N GLY A 173 6.98 -9.11 3.87
CA GLY A 173 7.37 -7.73 4.13
C GLY A 173 6.38 -6.99 5.01
N PHE A 174 5.09 -7.14 4.75
CA PHE A 174 4.06 -6.58 5.62
C PHE A 174 4.21 -7.06 7.07
N ALA A 175 4.37 -8.38 7.29
CA ALA A 175 4.58 -8.92 8.62
C ALA A 175 5.85 -8.36 9.28
N SER A 176 6.96 -8.27 8.53
CA SER A 176 8.23 -7.72 9.03
C SER A 176 8.11 -6.24 9.41
N VAL A 177 7.37 -5.44 8.64
CA VAL A 177 7.12 -4.02 8.98
C VAL A 177 6.31 -3.90 10.28
N VAL A 178 5.25 -4.72 10.44
CA VAL A 178 4.46 -4.72 11.69
C VAL A 178 5.31 -5.14 12.88
N ASP A 179 6.15 -6.19 12.74
CA ASP A 179 7.05 -6.61 13.81
C ASP A 179 8.08 -5.53 14.15
N ALA A 180 8.64 -4.83 13.17
CA ALA A 180 9.56 -3.72 13.39
C ALA A 180 8.90 -2.50 14.05
N LEU A 181 7.59 -2.28 13.80
CA LEU A 181 6.76 -1.31 14.53
C LEU A 181 6.50 -1.74 15.98
N GLY A 182 6.80 -2.99 16.35
CA GLY A 182 6.55 -3.56 17.66
C GLY A 182 5.16 -4.16 17.81
N GLY A 183 4.47 -4.43 16.72
CA GLY A 183 3.09 -4.91 16.69
C GLY A 183 2.10 -3.80 16.37
N VAL A 184 0.81 -4.15 16.40
CA VAL A 184 -0.30 -3.20 16.20
C VAL A 184 -1.45 -3.50 17.15
N ASP A 185 -1.98 -2.46 17.78
CA ASP A 185 -3.12 -2.54 18.68
C ASP A 185 -4.43 -2.33 17.91
N LEU A 186 -5.38 -3.22 18.11
CA LEU A 186 -6.73 -3.07 17.54
C LEU A 186 -7.79 -3.71 18.44
N THR A 187 -9.05 -3.34 18.22
CA THR A 187 -10.19 -3.87 18.99
C THR A 187 -11.17 -4.54 18.04
N THR A 188 -11.48 -5.82 18.28
CA THR A 188 -12.53 -6.54 17.56
C THR A 188 -13.86 -6.44 18.30
N THR A 189 -14.95 -6.29 17.57
CA THR A 189 -16.31 -6.23 18.14
C THR A 189 -16.97 -7.60 18.21
N GLU A 190 -16.43 -8.59 17.51
CA GLU A 190 -16.93 -9.95 17.38
C GLU A 190 -15.75 -10.92 17.47
N ASP A 191 -16.05 -12.17 17.90
CA ASP A 191 -15.06 -13.23 17.84
C ASP A 191 -14.69 -13.54 16.40
N ILE A 192 -13.42 -13.77 16.14
CA ILE A 192 -12.88 -14.18 14.85
C ILE A 192 -12.33 -15.59 15.00
N ASP A 193 -12.88 -16.54 14.24
CA ASP A 193 -12.37 -17.91 14.17
C ASP A 193 -12.32 -18.34 12.70
N ASP A 194 -11.14 -18.23 12.11
CA ASP A 194 -10.91 -18.57 10.69
C ASP A 194 -9.75 -19.56 10.56
N ASP A 195 -10.09 -20.82 10.33
CA ASP A 195 -9.11 -21.91 10.16
C ASP A 195 -8.22 -21.71 8.92
N LEU A 196 -8.69 -20.95 7.90
CA LEU A 196 -7.92 -20.75 6.66
C LEU A 196 -6.86 -19.66 6.80
N SER A 197 -7.11 -18.64 7.62
CA SER A 197 -6.11 -17.63 7.98
C SER A 197 -5.33 -18.03 9.23
N HIS A 198 -5.74 -19.11 9.92
CA HIS A 198 -5.18 -19.56 11.20
C HIS A 198 -5.27 -18.49 12.30
N LEU A 199 -6.33 -17.68 12.28
CA LEU A 199 -6.55 -16.63 13.27
C LEU A 199 -7.73 -16.96 14.19
N ARG A 200 -7.47 -16.87 15.50
CA ARG A 200 -8.51 -16.93 16.53
C ARG A 200 -8.32 -15.77 17.50
N LEU A 201 -9.34 -14.92 17.58
CA LEU A 201 -9.39 -13.77 18.48
C LEU A 201 -10.79 -13.71 19.09
N ASP A 202 -10.88 -13.59 20.40
CA ASP A 202 -12.14 -13.25 21.07
C ASP A 202 -12.48 -11.76 20.80
N ALA A 203 -13.73 -11.35 20.98
CA ALA A 203 -14.08 -9.93 20.93
C ALA A 203 -13.32 -9.16 22.03
N GLY A 204 -12.71 -8.03 21.69
CA GLY A 204 -11.95 -7.22 22.63
C GLY A 204 -10.72 -6.58 22.06
N HIS A 205 -9.85 -6.07 22.95
CA HIS A 205 -8.60 -5.43 22.59
C HIS A 205 -7.48 -6.46 22.40
N HIS A 206 -6.71 -6.32 21.34
CA HIS A 206 -5.63 -7.22 20.98
C HIS A 206 -4.38 -6.43 20.55
N HIS A 207 -3.23 -6.96 20.92
CA HIS A 207 -1.94 -6.57 20.36
C HIS A 207 -1.48 -7.67 19.40
N LEU A 208 -1.39 -7.35 18.12
CA LEU A 208 -1.06 -8.32 17.07
C LEU A 208 0.39 -8.16 16.63
N ASP A 209 1.12 -9.25 16.57
CA ASP A 209 2.41 -9.32 15.87
C ASP A 209 2.20 -9.33 14.34
N GLY A 210 3.30 -9.30 13.57
CA GLY A 210 3.22 -9.23 12.11
C GLY A 210 2.50 -10.40 11.47
N LYS A 211 2.63 -11.63 12.01
CA LYS A 211 1.93 -12.82 11.51
C LYS A 211 0.45 -12.76 11.81
N GLN A 212 0.09 -12.34 13.01
CA GLN A 212 -1.31 -12.17 13.42
C GLN A 212 -1.98 -11.04 12.65
N ALA A 213 -1.30 -9.91 12.44
CA ALA A 213 -1.80 -8.80 11.63
C ALA A 213 -2.01 -9.20 10.17
N LEU A 214 -1.09 -9.99 9.59
CA LEU A 214 -1.26 -10.56 8.26
C LEU A 214 -2.44 -11.54 8.21
N ALA A 215 -2.58 -12.43 9.19
CA ALA A 215 -3.71 -13.34 9.30
C ALA A 215 -5.02 -12.57 9.39
N PHE A 216 -5.07 -11.50 10.20
CA PHE A 216 -6.22 -10.59 10.32
C PHE A 216 -6.59 -9.94 8.98
N ALA A 217 -5.61 -9.43 8.23
CA ALA A 217 -5.82 -8.84 6.91
C ALA A 217 -6.33 -9.85 5.85
N ARG A 218 -6.09 -11.15 6.07
CA ARG A 218 -6.47 -12.25 5.16
C ARG A 218 -7.75 -12.97 5.55
N THR A 219 -8.21 -12.77 6.78
CA THR A 219 -9.43 -13.42 7.34
C THR A 219 -10.66 -13.10 6.50
N ARG A 220 -11.44 -14.12 6.21
CA ARG A 220 -12.72 -14.05 5.46
C ARG A 220 -13.82 -14.79 6.15
N HIS A 221 -13.54 -15.98 6.67
CA HIS A 221 -14.49 -16.82 7.35
C HIS A 221 -14.54 -16.42 8.83
N GLY A 222 -15.67 -16.62 9.47
CA GLY A 222 -15.85 -16.21 10.87
C GLY A 222 -16.03 -14.70 11.09
N VAL A 223 -16.21 -13.90 10.04
CA VAL A 223 -16.50 -12.45 10.13
C VAL A 223 -17.62 -12.09 9.17
N GLY A 224 -18.69 -11.47 9.66
CA GLY A 224 -19.83 -11.06 8.88
C GLY A 224 -20.46 -12.23 8.10
N ASP A 225 -20.68 -12.05 6.80
CA ASP A 225 -21.27 -13.05 5.90
C ASP A 225 -20.23 -13.97 5.21
N GLY A 226 -18.96 -13.89 5.59
CA GLY A 226 -17.86 -14.66 4.98
C GLY A 226 -17.44 -14.17 3.58
N SER A 227 -18.00 -13.06 3.13
CA SER A 227 -17.66 -12.46 1.83
C SER A 227 -16.33 -11.71 1.84
N ASP A 228 -15.82 -11.38 0.63
CA ASP A 228 -14.67 -10.50 0.45
C ASP A 228 -14.89 -9.11 1.07
N LEU A 229 -16.14 -8.68 1.21
CA LEU A 229 -16.51 -7.39 1.80
C LEU A 229 -16.25 -7.35 3.31
N GLY A 230 -16.43 -8.47 4.02
CA GLY A 230 -16.04 -8.61 5.42
C GLY A 230 -14.54 -8.41 5.62
N ARG A 231 -13.72 -9.05 4.79
CA ARG A 231 -12.27 -8.90 4.80
C ARG A 231 -11.83 -7.44 4.58
N ILE A 232 -12.47 -6.72 3.65
CA ILE A 232 -12.14 -5.30 3.40
C ILE A 232 -12.36 -4.46 4.66
N LYS A 233 -13.40 -4.73 5.44
CA LYS A 233 -13.62 -4.02 6.72
C LYS A 233 -12.49 -4.25 7.72
N LEU A 234 -12.01 -5.51 7.84
CA LEU A 234 -10.85 -5.82 8.69
C LEU A 234 -9.59 -5.11 8.21
N GLN A 235 -9.34 -5.08 6.89
CA GLN A 235 -8.22 -4.36 6.31
C GLN A 235 -8.30 -2.85 6.57
N GLN A 236 -9.49 -2.26 6.48
CA GLN A 236 -9.70 -0.84 6.81
C GLN A 236 -9.46 -0.54 8.29
N GLN A 237 -9.86 -1.43 9.17
CA GLN A 237 -9.57 -1.33 10.60
C GLN A 237 -8.06 -1.41 10.86
N LEU A 238 -7.38 -2.37 10.24
CA LEU A 238 -5.94 -2.52 10.34
C LEU A 238 -5.17 -1.31 9.82
N VAL A 239 -5.58 -0.72 8.69
CA VAL A 239 -4.98 0.52 8.17
C VAL A 239 -5.04 1.65 9.19
N LYS A 240 -6.19 1.85 9.83
CA LYS A 240 -6.33 2.86 10.89
C LYS A 240 -5.42 2.57 12.08
N ALA A 241 -5.40 1.33 12.56
CA ALA A 241 -4.56 0.92 13.68
C ALA A 241 -3.05 1.12 13.37
N LEU A 242 -2.62 0.84 12.14
CA LEU A 242 -1.24 1.10 11.70
C LEU A 242 -0.92 2.60 11.67
N VAL A 243 -1.84 3.45 11.22
CA VAL A 243 -1.64 4.91 11.25
C VAL A 243 -1.56 5.42 12.70
N GLU A 244 -2.38 4.89 13.59
CA GLU A 244 -2.35 5.21 15.03
C GLU A 244 -1.01 4.80 15.64
N GLU A 245 -0.51 3.58 15.36
CA GLU A 245 0.78 3.10 15.85
C GLU A 245 1.93 3.98 15.37
N VAL A 246 2.01 4.25 14.06
CA VAL A 246 3.07 5.10 13.50
C VAL A 246 3.06 6.51 14.08
N SER A 247 1.85 7.07 14.29
CA SER A 247 1.69 8.43 14.81
C SER A 247 1.96 8.53 16.32
N GLY A 248 1.61 7.49 17.08
CA GLY A 248 1.63 7.49 18.55
C GLY A 248 2.88 6.90 19.18
N SER A 249 3.61 6.04 18.47
CA SER A 249 4.69 5.21 19.05
C SER A 249 5.99 5.91 19.37
N GLY A 250 6.13 7.19 19.07
CA GLY A 250 7.41 7.90 19.22
C GLY A 250 8.52 7.39 18.28
N LEU A 251 8.16 6.69 17.22
CA LEU A 251 9.05 6.09 16.22
C LEU A 251 10.11 7.07 15.73
N LEU A 252 9.75 8.32 15.49
CA LEU A 252 10.66 9.36 14.99
C LEU A 252 11.70 9.79 16.03
N THR A 253 11.54 9.43 17.30
CA THR A 253 12.45 9.77 18.41
C THR A 253 13.38 8.61 18.78
N ASP A 254 13.17 7.41 18.22
CA ASP A 254 14.02 6.22 18.40
C ASP A 254 14.74 5.86 17.08
N PRO A 255 16.01 6.27 16.90
CA PRO A 255 16.74 6.02 15.66
C PRO A 255 16.94 4.53 15.33
N ALA A 256 17.03 3.66 16.33
CA ALA A 256 17.23 2.22 16.10
C ALA A 256 15.92 1.57 15.61
N ARG A 257 14.80 1.90 16.23
CA ARG A 257 13.47 1.44 15.81
C ARG A 257 13.11 1.99 14.43
N LEU A 258 13.38 3.29 14.20
CA LEU A 258 13.16 3.92 12.90
C LEU A 258 13.95 3.23 11.78
N TYR A 259 15.25 2.91 12.04
CA TYR A 259 16.07 2.16 11.09
C TYR A 259 15.49 0.76 10.82
N GLY A 260 15.07 0.01 11.86
CA GLY A 260 14.47 -1.31 11.70
C GLY A 260 13.20 -1.29 10.86
N VAL A 261 12.32 -0.30 11.07
CA VAL A 261 11.10 -0.12 10.26
C VAL A 261 11.45 0.27 8.81
N ALA A 262 12.42 1.18 8.63
CA ALA A 262 12.86 1.58 7.29
C ALA A 262 13.48 0.41 6.52
N ASP A 263 14.28 -0.43 7.19
CA ASP A 263 14.92 -1.61 6.58
C ASP A 263 13.86 -2.67 6.16
N ALA A 264 12.94 -3.00 7.06
CA ALA A 264 11.83 -3.91 6.77
C ALA A 264 10.96 -3.40 5.59
N LEU A 265 10.65 -2.10 5.60
CA LEU A 265 9.83 -1.48 4.55
C LEU A 265 10.58 -1.48 3.21
N THR A 266 11.79 -0.91 3.15
CA THR A 266 12.54 -0.78 1.88
C THR A 266 12.90 -2.12 1.29
N GLY A 267 13.20 -3.14 2.12
CA GLY A 267 13.49 -4.50 1.68
C GLY A 267 12.30 -5.26 1.06
N SER A 268 11.08 -4.80 1.31
CA SER A 268 9.83 -5.46 0.91
C SER A 268 9.01 -4.64 -0.09
N LEU A 269 9.41 -3.40 -0.34
CA LEU A 269 8.64 -2.46 -1.14
C LEU A 269 9.05 -2.52 -2.61
N THR A 270 8.03 -2.58 -3.49
CA THR A 270 8.17 -2.27 -4.91
C THR A 270 7.38 -1.01 -5.21
N THR A 271 8.00 -0.03 -5.87
CA THR A 271 7.43 1.29 -6.14
C THR A 271 7.43 1.61 -7.62
N ASP A 272 6.82 2.73 -8.01
CA ASP A 272 7.16 3.37 -9.28
C ASP A 272 8.50 4.11 -9.18
N THR A 273 9.05 4.54 -10.34
CA THR A 273 10.32 5.27 -10.42
C THR A 273 10.28 6.68 -9.82
N GLY A 274 9.12 7.17 -9.40
CA GLY A 274 8.97 8.44 -8.67
C GLY A 274 9.11 8.30 -7.16
N LEU A 275 9.21 7.07 -6.64
CA LEU A 275 9.41 6.74 -5.23
C LEU A 275 10.48 5.65 -5.04
N ASP A 276 11.38 5.44 -6.01
CA ASP A 276 12.37 4.36 -5.97
C ASP A 276 13.66 4.73 -5.24
N SER A 277 13.70 5.86 -4.57
CA SER A 277 14.80 6.29 -3.71
C SER A 277 14.35 6.55 -2.26
N LEU A 278 15.27 6.36 -1.33
CA LEU A 278 15.04 6.67 0.09
C LEU A 278 14.69 8.15 0.30
N GLY A 279 15.27 9.05 -0.51
CA GLY A 279 15.00 10.49 -0.45
C GLY A 279 13.54 10.81 -0.78
N GLU A 280 13.02 10.27 -1.87
CA GLU A 280 11.62 10.48 -2.28
C GLU A 280 10.61 9.89 -1.29
N LEU A 281 10.91 8.70 -0.74
CA LEU A 281 10.10 8.12 0.34
C LEU A 281 10.12 8.98 1.62
N GLN A 282 11.27 9.57 1.97
CA GLN A 282 11.40 10.50 3.10
C GLN A 282 10.61 11.79 2.87
N ASP A 283 10.62 12.33 1.65
CA ASP A 283 9.86 13.52 1.29
C ASP A 283 8.35 13.25 1.36
N LEU A 284 7.90 12.09 0.84
CA LEU A 284 6.51 11.67 0.97
C LEU A 284 6.12 11.52 2.44
N ALA A 285 6.88 10.76 3.24
CA ALA A 285 6.64 10.55 4.67
C ALA A 285 6.68 11.88 5.44
N GLY A 286 7.63 12.77 5.09
CA GLY A 286 7.74 14.13 5.63
C GLY A 286 6.49 14.97 5.37
N SER A 287 5.88 14.82 4.21
CA SER A 287 4.66 15.53 3.84
C SER A 287 3.43 15.07 4.63
N LEU A 288 3.47 13.87 5.22
CA LEU A 288 2.37 13.25 5.98
C LEU A 288 2.48 13.45 7.50
N LYS A 289 3.50 14.16 8.00
CA LYS A 289 3.76 14.31 9.45
C LYS A 289 2.59 14.90 10.26
N GLY A 290 1.67 15.62 9.62
CA GLY A 290 0.48 16.19 10.26
C GLY A 290 -0.76 15.33 10.19
N LEU A 291 -0.71 14.18 9.49
CA LEU A 291 -1.85 13.33 9.27
C LEU A 291 -2.05 12.39 10.48
N SER A 292 -3.18 12.53 11.16
CA SER A 292 -3.61 11.63 12.23
C SER A 292 -4.60 10.58 11.71
N ALA A 293 -4.85 9.53 12.50
CA ALA A 293 -5.81 8.48 12.13
C ALA A 293 -7.25 9.00 11.97
N ASP A 294 -7.62 10.04 12.69
CA ASP A 294 -8.95 10.66 12.58
C ASP A 294 -9.16 11.38 11.24
N GLU A 295 -8.07 11.77 10.58
CA GLU A 295 -8.08 12.43 9.27
C GLU A 295 -8.00 11.42 8.11
N VAL A 296 -7.85 10.13 8.43
CA VAL A 296 -7.85 9.04 7.46
C VAL A 296 -9.25 8.42 7.34
N LYS A 297 -9.92 8.73 6.24
CA LYS A 297 -11.20 8.13 5.90
C LYS A 297 -10.99 6.85 5.10
N THR A 298 -11.50 5.73 5.58
CA THR A 298 -11.51 4.47 4.84
C THR A 298 -12.90 4.21 4.27
N VAL A 299 -12.98 3.90 2.98
CA VAL A 299 -14.22 3.59 2.27
C VAL A 299 -14.00 2.39 1.35
N MET A 300 -15.04 1.65 1.06
CA MET A 300 -15.04 0.64 0.02
C MET A 300 -15.66 1.24 -1.24
N MET A 301 -15.12 0.95 -2.41
CA MET A 301 -15.77 1.29 -3.68
C MET A 301 -17.19 0.71 -3.68
N PRO A 302 -18.24 1.51 -3.94
CA PRO A 302 -19.60 1.00 -4.07
C PRO A 302 -19.70 -0.08 -5.13
N VAL A 303 -20.25 -1.25 -4.76
CA VAL A 303 -20.38 -2.40 -5.64
C VAL A 303 -21.73 -3.07 -5.49
N LEU A 304 -22.17 -3.74 -6.56
CA LEU A 304 -23.35 -4.61 -6.62
C LEU A 304 -22.92 -6.03 -7.01
N PRO A 305 -23.71 -7.07 -6.65
CA PRO A 305 -23.50 -8.42 -7.19
C PRO A 305 -23.50 -8.40 -8.72
N ALA A 306 -22.56 -9.12 -9.33
CA ALA A 306 -22.49 -9.18 -10.77
C ALA A 306 -23.67 -10.03 -11.34
N PRO A 307 -24.40 -9.55 -12.36
CA PRO A 307 -25.51 -10.30 -12.93
C PRO A 307 -25.12 -11.67 -13.53
N SER A 308 -23.84 -11.80 -13.92
CA SER A 308 -23.31 -13.03 -14.55
C SER A 308 -22.80 -14.06 -13.55
N ASP A 309 -22.44 -13.65 -12.34
CA ASP A 309 -21.88 -14.51 -11.29
C ASP A 309 -22.11 -13.88 -9.92
N PRO A 310 -22.97 -14.48 -9.06
CA PRO A 310 -23.28 -13.92 -7.75
C PRO A 310 -22.08 -13.89 -6.77
N ASN A 311 -21.00 -14.65 -7.08
CA ASN A 311 -19.75 -14.60 -6.30
C ASN A 311 -18.81 -13.47 -6.74
N ARG A 312 -19.24 -12.63 -7.67
CA ARG A 312 -18.48 -11.49 -8.18
C ARG A 312 -19.27 -10.21 -7.99
N VAL A 313 -18.57 -9.10 -8.10
CA VAL A 313 -19.17 -7.78 -7.97
C VAL A 313 -18.83 -6.91 -9.17
N VAL A 314 -19.66 -5.91 -9.42
CA VAL A 314 -19.43 -4.83 -10.38
C VAL A 314 -19.53 -3.49 -9.68
N ALA A 315 -18.85 -2.47 -10.19
CA ALA A 315 -18.99 -1.12 -9.67
C ALA A 315 -20.44 -0.65 -9.71
N ASP A 316 -20.97 -0.20 -8.57
CA ASP A 316 -22.32 0.37 -8.47
C ASP A 316 -22.32 1.78 -9.08
N GLN A 317 -22.90 1.91 -10.27
CA GLN A 317 -23.04 3.20 -10.94
C GLN A 317 -24.44 3.78 -10.67
N PRO A 318 -24.56 5.09 -10.38
CA PRO A 318 -23.50 6.13 -10.47
C PRO A 318 -22.67 6.34 -9.19
N GLU A 319 -22.88 5.60 -8.10
CA GLU A 319 -22.28 5.89 -6.79
C GLU A 319 -20.76 5.73 -6.81
N ALA A 320 -20.23 4.69 -7.44
CA ALA A 320 -18.79 4.52 -7.63
C ALA A 320 -18.20 5.69 -8.44
N GLY A 321 -18.92 6.12 -9.51
CA GLY A 321 -18.50 7.28 -10.31
C GLY A 321 -18.42 8.58 -9.51
N LYS A 322 -19.38 8.83 -8.59
CA LYS A 322 -19.36 9.99 -7.70
C LYS A 322 -18.18 9.94 -6.73
N LEU A 323 -17.91 8.76 -6.16
CA LEU A 323 -16.75 8.57 -5.29
C LEU A 323 -15.46 8.93 -6.03
N TRP A 324 -15.22 8.34 -7.20
CA TRP A 324 -14.00 8.59 -7.96
C TRP A 324 -13.88 10.02 -8.48
N ALA A 325 -15.01 10.66 -8.82
CA ALA A 325 -15.01 12.07 -9.22
C ALA A 325 -14.59 13.01 -8.08
N SER A 326 -14.83 12.63 -6.82
CA SER A 326 -14.40 13.41 -5.65
C SER A 326 -12.91 13.33 -5.33
N LEU A 327 -12.17 12.43 -6.02
CA LEU A 327 -10.73 12.20 -5.83
C LEU A 327 -9.88 12.66 -7.05
N ARG A 328 -10.46 13.43 -7.96
CA ARG A 328 -9.80 13.99 -9.15
C ARG A 328 -9.16 15.33 -8.90
#